data_285158cf2b1bd5e0f5a8db988bf901f2
#
_entry.id   285158cf2b1bd5e0f5a8db988bf901f2
#
_cell.length_a   1.000
_cell.length_b   1.000
_cell.length_c   1.000
_cell.angle_alpha   90.00
_cell.angle_beta   90.00
_cell.angle_gamma   90.00
#
_symmetry.space_group_name_H-M   'P 1'
#
loop_
_entity.id
_entity.type
_entity.pdbx_description
1 polymer ?
#
loop_
_entity_poly.entity_id
_entity_poly.type
_entity_poly.pdbx_seq_one_letter_code
_entity_poly.pdbx_strand_id
1 'polypeptide(L)'
;MDPFNFADSLLVVLAQRLVRRLCTQCRVIEPMSAQELTEILDDYTHAWPKDDARFDREQLRVDWLTRFGREGQMVKYHTPGCIHCNQTGQKGRAGLHELMTVTRELRRLIQTGARAEELQRQALIDGMRTLRQDGIEKVLAGITSMEEVRATSNV
;
A
#
# COMPACT_ATOMS: atom_id res chain seq x y z
N MET A 1 -9.89 23.60 -18.25
CA MET A 1 -10.82 22.56 -18.74
C MET A 1 -12.06 22.55 -17.85
N ASP A 2 -13.22 22.45 -18.41
CA ASP A 2 -14.47 22.33 -17.68
C ASP A 2 -14.48 21.02 -16.90
N PRO A 3 -14.73 21.05 -15.57
CA PRO A 3 -14.78 19.83 -14.77
C PRO A 3 -15.77 18.78 -15.29
N PHE A 4 -16.87 19.23 -15.88
CA PHE A 4 -17.90 18.35 -16.41
C PHE A 4 -17.38 17.52 -17.59
N ASN A 5 -16.77 18.15 -18.55
CA ASN A 5 -16.18 17.48 -19.72
C ASN A 5 -14.98 16.64 -19.33
N PHE A 6 -14.16 17.11 -18.40
CA PHE A 6 -13.03 16.37 -17.86
C PHE A 6 -13.48 15.06 -17.22
N ALA A 7 -14.53 15.13 -16.37
CA ALA A 7 -15.05 13.96 -15.69
C ALA A 7 -15.59 12.89 -16.65
N ASP A 8 -16.23 13.32 -17.75
CA ASP A 8 -16.74 12.39 -18.75
C ASP A 8 -15.64 11.66 -19.51
N SER A 9 -14.48 12.28 -19.66
CA SER A 9 -13.35 11.72 -20.39
C SER A 9 -12.42 10.87 -19.55
N LEU A 10 -12.41 11.08 -18.23
CA LEU A 10 -11.47 10.44 -17.31
C LEU A 10 -11.94 9.03 -16.95
N LEU A 11 -11.08 8.03 -17.21
CA LEU A 11 -11.39 6.62 -16.93
C LEU A 11 -10.61 6.09 -15.73
N VAL A 12 -9.32 6.40 -15.65
CA VAL A 12 -8.43 5.94 -14.58
C VAL A 12 -7.38 7.01 -14.30
N VAL A 13 -6.87 6.99 -13.06
CA VAL A 13 -5.69 7.75 -12.67
C VAL A 13 -4.71 6.77 -12.04
N LEU A 14 -3.49 6.73 -12.56
CA LEU A 14 -2.43 5.85 -12.08
C LEU A 14 -1.26 6.67 -11.55
N ALA A 15 -0.86 6.41 -10.31
CA ALA A 15 0.41 6.86 -9.76
C ALA A 15 1.32 5.65 -9.59
N GLN A 16 2.61 5.83 -9.85
CA GLN A 16 3.62 4.76 -9.75
C GLN A 16 4.90 5.30 -9.13
N ARG A 17 5.54 4.46 -8.30
CA ARG A 17 6.87 4.73 -7.74
C ARG A 17 7.68 3.44 -7.81
N LEU A 18 8.99 3.56 -7.88
CA LEU A 18 9.90 2.42 -7.84
C LEU A 18 10.57 2.32 -6.47
N VAL A 19 10.63 1.12 -5.94
CA VAL A 19 11.34 0.79 -4.70
C VAL A 19 12.36 -0.30 -4.98
N ARG A 20 13.41 -0.35 -4.15
CA ARG A 20 14.41 -1.42 -4.22
C ARG A 20 13.84 -2.70 -3.64
N ARG A 21 14.11 -3.82 -4.31
CA ARG A 21 13.70 -5.14 -3.84
C ARG A 21 14.70 -5.68 -2.83
N LEU A 22 14.19 -6.44 -1.86
CA LEU A 22 15.04 -7.24 -0.99
C LEU A 22 15.73 -8.34 -1.81
N CYS A 23 17.00 -8.60 -1.51
CA CYS A 23 17.73 -9.69 -2.14
C CYS A 23 17.10 -11.03 -1.77
N THR A 24 16.70 -11.81 -2.76
CA THR A 24 16.06 -13.11 -2.53
C THR A 24 17.05 -14.19 -2.07
N GLN A 25 18.33 -13.97 -2.28
CA GLN A 25 19.37 -14.95 -1.92
C GLN A 25 19.72 -14.92 -0.43
N CYS A 26 19.78 -13.73 0.18
CA CYS A 26 20.11 -13.61 1.60
C CYS A 26 18.92 -13.28 2.49
N ARG A 27 17.72 -13.16 1.93
CA ARG A 27 16.52 -12.83 2.68
C ARG A 27 16.19 -13.93 3.70
N VAL A 28 16.03 -13.54 4.95
CA VAL A 28 15.62 -14.43 6.04
C VAL A 28 14.30 -13.99 6.61
N ILE A 29 13.55 -14.94 7.17
CA ILE A 29 12.24 -14.70 7.76
C ILE A 29 12.40 -14.70 9.28
N GLU A 30 11.78 -13.72 9.94
CA GLU A 30 11.76 -13.59 11.39
C GLU A 30 10.32 -13.37 11.86
N PRO A 31 9.97 -13.79 13.08
CA PRO A 31 8.66 -13.43 13.65
C PRO A 31 8.53 -11.91 13.79
N MET A 32 7.34 -11.39 13.48
CA MET A 32 7.01 -10.00 13.70
C MET A 32 6.45 -9.83 15.11
N SER A 33 6.94 -8.84 15.85
CA SER A 33 6.40 -8.55 17.19
C SER A 33 5.01 -7.93 17.09
N ALA A 34 4.24 -8.00 18.17
CA ALA A 34 2.93 -7.36 18.26
C ALA A 34 3.03 -5.84 18.05
N GLN A 35 4.08 -5.22 18.56
CA GLN A 35 4.31 -3.78 18.40
C GLN A 35 4.59 -3.43 16.93
N GLU A 36 5.45 -4.18 16.27
CA GLU A 36 5.74 -3.99 14.85
C GLU A 36 4.48 -4.12 14.00
N LEU A 37 3.66 -5.12 14.29
CA LEU A 37 2.39 -5.30 13.58
C LEU A 37 1.45 -4.12 13.80
N THR A 38 1.35 -3.61 15.03
CA THR A 38 0.53 -2.45 15.36
C THR A 38 0.98 -1.21 14.58
N GLU A 39 2.28 -0.97 14.52
CA GLU A 39 2.85 0.17 13.78
C GLU A 39 2.53 0.10 12.29
N ILE A 40 2.64 -1.09 11.70
CA ILE A 40 2.33 -1.28 10.27
C ILE A 40 0.83 -1.14 10.02
N LEU A 41 -0.02 -1.66 10.92
CA LEU A 41 -1.47 -1.47 10.82
C LEU A 41 -1.85 0.01 10.93
N ASP A 42 -1.22 0.76 11.84
CA ASP A 42 -1.45 2.20 11.97
C ASP A 42 -1.08 2.93 10.68
N ASP A 43 0.06 2.60 10.10
CA ASP A 43 0.54 3.19 8.86
C ASP A 43 -0.42 2.90 7.70
N TYR A 44 -0.88 1.66 7.58
CA TYR A 44 -1.80 1.24 6.51
C TYR A 44 -3.17 1.91 6.65
N THR A 45 -3.71 1.94 7.86
CA THR A 45 -5.07 2.45 8.10
C THR A 45 -5.14 3.96 8.23
N HIS A 46 -4.00 4.65 8.18
CA HIS A 46 -3.95 6.11 8.31
C HIS A 46 -4.84 6.83 7.27
N ALA A 47 -4.87 6.32 6.05
CA ALA A 47 -5.67 6.90 4.96
C ALA A 47 -7.17 6.53 5.03
N TRP A 48 -7.54 5.57 5.88
CA TRP A 48 -8.92 5.08 5.95
C TRP A 48 -9.88 6.12 6.51
N PRO A 49 -11.12 6.18 5.97
CA PRO A 49 -12.19 6.94 6.61
C PRO A 49 -12.47 6.41 8.02
N LYS A 50 -12.46 7.31 9.01
CA LYS A 50 -12.56 6.91 10.43
C LYS A 50 -13.97 6.54 10.85
N ASP A 51 -14.97 7.07 10.16
CA ASP A 51 -16.38 6.93 10.55
C ASP A 51 -17.12 5.90 9.69
N ASP A 52 -16.41 5.05 8.98
CA ASP A 52 -17.01 4.09 8.05
C ASP A 52 -16.72 2.66 8.51
N ALA A 53 -17.77 1.94 8.89
CA ALA A 53 -17.68 0.57 9.40
C ALA A 53 -17.17 -0.45 8.38
N ARG A 54 -17.12 -0.08 7.09
CA ARG A 54 -16.53 -0.94 6.04
C ARG A 54 -15.03 -1.08 6.19
N PHE A 55 -14.38 -0.15 6.89
CA PHE A 55 -12.93 -0.13 7.12
C PHE A 55 -12.65 -0.68 8.52
N ASP A 56 -12.49 -1.99 8.62
CA ASP A 56 -12.31 -2.72 9.87
C ASP A 56 -10.87 -3.18 10.02
N ARG A 57 -10.18 -2.58 10.97
CA ARG A 57 -8.76 -2.86 11.25
C ARG A 57 -8.53 -4.31 11.70
N GLU A 58 -9.43 -4.87 12.49
CA GLU A 58 -9.30 -6.25 12.96
C GLU A 58 -9.47 -7.24 11.81
N GLN A 59 -10.42 -6.97 10.91
CA GLN A 59 -10.59 -7.78 9.71
C GLN A 59 -9.34 -7.71 8.83
N LEU A 60 -8.74 -6.54 8.70
CA LEU A 60 -7.48 -6.37 7.98
C LEU A 60 -6.38 -7.23 8.58
N ARG A 61 -6.25 -7.23 9.91
CA ARG A 61 -5.25 -8.05 10.60
C ARG A 61 -5.44 -9.54 10.32
N VAL A 62 -6.68 -10.00 10.35
CA VAL A 62 -7.02 -11.40 10.05
C VAL A 62 -6.70 -11.73 8.59
N ASP A 63 -7.04 -10.85 7.66
CA ASP A 63 -6.73 -11.03 6.23
C ASP A 63 -5.22 -11.10 5.99
N TRP A 64 -4.45 -10.24 6.64
CA TRP A 64 -3.00 -10.25 6.52
C TRP A 64 -2.40 -11.54 7.08
N LEU A 65 -2.91 -12.03 8.19
CA LEU A 65 -2.44 -13.29 8.76
C LEU A 65 -2.66 -14.46 7.80
N THR A 66 -3.80 -14.47 7.12
CA THR A 66 -4.13 -15.48 6.11
C THR A 66 -3.24 -15.39 4.88
N ARG A 67 -2.98 -14.17 4.39
CA ARG A 67 -2.25 -13.94 3.14
C ARG A 67 -0.73 -13.99 3.32
N PHE A 68 -0.22 -13.47 4.41
CA PHE A 68 1.22 -13.25 4.62
C PHE A 68 1.78 -13.98 5.83
N GLY A 69 0.92 -14.47 6.72
CA GLY A 69 1.37 -15.17 7.92
C GLY A 69 1.96 -16.53 7.61
N ARG A 70 2.77 -17.03 8.53
CA ARG A 70 3.33 -18.39 8.51
C ARG A 70 3.17 -19.02 9.86
N GLU A 71 2.65 -20.24 9.88
CA GLU A 71 2.42 -21.00 11.11
C GLU A 71 1.62 -20.21 12.16
N GLY A 72 0.61 -19.46 11.68
CA GLY A 72 -0.28 -18.68 12.55
C GLY A 72 0.30 -17.37 13.06
N GLN A 73 1.45 -16.93 12.55
CA GLN A 73 2.12 -15.70 12.98
C GLN A 73 2.45 -14.80 11.81
N MET A 74 2.41 -13.50 12.04
CA MET A 74 2.95 -12.54 11.08
C MET A 74 4.47 -12.59 11.12
N VAL A 75 5.08 -12.43 9.94
CA VAL A 75 6.53 -12.50 9.77
C VAL A 75 7.05 -11.23 9.12
N LYS A 76 8.32 -10.95 9.37
CA LYS A 76 9.06 -9.89 8.70
C LYS A 76 10.26 -10.49 7.99
N TYR A 77 10.84 -9.72 7.09
CA TYR A 77 11.96 -10.16 6.27
C TYR A 77 13.16 -9.27 6.53
N HIS A 78 14.33 -9.89 6.58
CA HIS A 78 15.60 -9.24 6.82
C HIS A 78 16.62 -9.73 5.80
N THR A 79 17.47 -8.83 5.30
CA THR A 79 18.53 -9.17 4.35
C THR A 79 19.88 -8.69 4.91
N PRO A 80 20.70 -9.60 5.45
CA PRO A 80 22.00 -9.22 6.02
C PRO A 80 23.03 -8.76 4.99
N GLY A 81 22.80 -9.08 3.72
CA GLY A 81 23.74 -8.86 2.64
C GLY A 81 24.47 -10.15 2.26
N CYS A 82 24.82 -10.28 0.98
CA CYS A 82 25.53 -11.42 0.45
C CYS A 82 26.26 -11.03 -0.84
N ILE A 83 27.02 -11.98 -1.39
CA ILE A 83 27.76 -11.74 -2.64
C ILE A 83 26.84 -11.41 -3.82
N HIS A 84 25.62 -11.98 -3.85
CA HIS A 84 24.67 -11.78 -4.95
C HIS A 84 24.10 -10.36 -4.99
N CYS A 85 24.07 -9.67 -3.87
CA CYS A 85 23.57 -8.29 -3.78
C CYS A 85 24.69 -7.28 -3.47
N ASN A 86 25.94 -7.67 -3.61
CA ASN A 86 27.11 -6.84 -3.27
C ASN A 86 27.05 -6.33 -1.82
N GLN A 87 26.60 -7.17 -0.90
CA GLN A 87 26.47 -6.88 0.54
C GLN A 87 25.45 -5.79 0.88
N THR A 88 24.62 -5.37 -0.06
CA THR A 88 23.64 -4.30 0.17
C THR A 88 22.31 -4.78 0.77
N GLY A 89 22.00 -6.07 0.64
CA GLY A 89 20.70 -6.62 1.00
C GLY A 89 19.60 -6.30 -0.01
N GLN A 90 19.89 -5.59 -1.08
CA GLN A 90 18.92 -5.17 -2.08
C GLN A 90 19.38 -5.55 -3.48
N LYS A 91 18.45 -6.03 -4.31
CA LYS A 91 18.73 -6.38 -5.71
C LYS A 91 17.46 -6.27 -6.54
N GLY A 92 17.51 -5.41 -7.57
CA GLY A 92 16.38 -5.17 -8.45
C GLY A 92 15.40 -4.13 -7.90
N ARG A 93 14.31 -3.93 -8.62
CA ARG A 93 13.30 -2.92 -8.29
C ARG A 93 11.90 -3.51 -8.43
N ALA A 94 10.95 -2.93 -7.70
CA ALA A 94 9.54 -3.25 -7.80
C ALA A 94 8.73 -1.96 -7.91
N GLY A 95 7.58 -2.00 -8.59
CA GLY A 95 6.69 -0.86 -8.69
C GLY A 95 5.68 -0.84 -7.56
N LEU A 96 5.44 0.35 -7.01
CA LEU A 96 4.27 0.63 -6.18
C LEU A 96 3.25 1.33 -7.05
N HIS A 97 1.98 0.97 -6.90
CA HIS A 97 0.90 1.48 -7.75
C HIS A 97 -0.28 1.96 -6.91
N GLU A 98 -0.83 3.10 -7.32
CA GLU A 98 -2.10 3.60 -6.82
C GLU A 98 -2.98 3.82 -8.04
N LEU A 99 -3.98 2.97 -8.21
CA LEU A 99 -4.87 3.00 -9.37
C LEU A 99 -6.27 3.41 -8.92
N MET A 100 -6.71 4.59 -9.33
CA MET A 100 -8.05 5.07 -9.10
C MET A 100 -8.88 4.86 -10.37
N THR A 101 -9.84 3.94 -10.32
CA THR A 101 -10.82 3.77 -11.38
C THR A 101 -11.93 4.79 -11.16
N VAL A 102 -12.27 5.54 -12.20
CA VAL A 102 -13.32 6.58 -12.10
C VAL A 102 -14.69 5.91 -12.18
N THR A 103 -15.28 5.68 -11.01
CA THR A 103 -16.64 5.15 -10.87
C THR A 103 -17.66 6.26 -11.11
N ARG A 104 -18.94 5.86 -11.19
CA ARG A 104 -20.04 6.83 -11.33
C ARG A 104 -20.00 7.87 -10.20
N GLU A 105 -19.80 7.44 -8.97
CA GLU A 105 -19.78 8.34 -7.81
C GLU A 105 -18.56 9.27 -7.84
N LEU A 106 -17.39 8.76 -8.19
CA LEU A 106 -16.20 9.61 -8.37
C LEU A 106 -16.43 10.65 -9.46
N ARG A 107 -17.03 10.24 -10.58
CA ARG A 107 -17.33 11.16 -11.68
C ARG A 107 -18.23 12.29 -11.20
N ARG A 108 -19.28 11.97 -10.44
CA ARG A 108 -20.18 12.96 -9.86
C ARG A 108 -19.42 13.95 -8.97
N LEU A 109 -18.54 13.45 -8.10
CA LEU A 109 -17.73 14.28 -7.22
C LEU A 109 -16.78 15.20 -8.00
N ILE A 110 -16.16 14.70 -9.06
CA ILE A 110 -15.30 15.52 -9.93
C ILE A 110 -16.11 16.63 -10.59
N GLN A 111 -17.31 16.31 -11.09
CA GLN A 111 -18.20 17.26 -11.75
C GLN A 111 -18.64 18.39 -10.80
N THR A 112 -18.82 18.09 -9.53
CA THR A 112 -19.26 19.06 -8.51
C THR A 112 -18.10 19.81 -7.86
N GLY A 113 -16.86 19.56 -8.26
CA GLY A 113 -15.68 20.24 -7.71
C GLY A 113 -15.32 19.81 -6.30
N ALA A 114 -15.56 18.56 -5.94
CA ALA A 114 -15.26 18.02 -4.62
C ALA A 114 -13.77 18.15 -4.27
N ARG A 115 -13.48 18.24 -2.98
CA ARG A 115 -12.09 18.33 -2.47
C ARG A 115 -11.34 17.02 -2.66
N ALA A 116 -10.01 17.12 -2.67
CA ALA A 116 -9.13 15.95 -2.83
C ALA A 116 -9.42 14.86 -1.77
N GLU A 117 -9.69 15.25 -0.53
CA GLU A 117 -10.00 14.30 0.54
C GLU A 117 -11.29 13.53 0.27
N GLU A 118 -12.30 14.19 -0.29
CA GLU A 118 -13.57 13.54 -0.64
C GLU A 118 -13.38 12.56 -1.79
N LEU A 119 -12.56 12.92 -2.77
CA LEU A 119 -12.23 12.04 -3.89
C LEU A 119 -11.46 10.81 -3.40
N GLN A 120 -10.48 11.01 -2.54
CA GLN A 120 -9.69 9.90 -1.97
C GLN A 120 -10.58 8.98 -1.12
N ARG A 121 -11.45 9.55 -0.29
CA ARG A 121 -12.40 8.77 0.51
C ARG A 121 -13.25 7.87 -0.39
N GLN A 122 -13.82 8.42 -1.44
CA GLN A 122 -14.66 7.65 -2.36
C GLN A 122 -13.84 6.60 -3.11
N ALA A 123 -12.63 6.93 -3.53
CA ALA A 123 -11.75 5.98 -4.20
C ALA A 123 -11.43 4.78 -3.29
N LEU A 124 -11.15 5.02 -2.01
CA LEU A 124 -10.91 3.95 -1.04
C LEU A 124 -12.16 3.08 -0.82
N ILE A 125 -13.33 3.70 -0.74
CA ILE A 125 -14.61 2.99 -0.66
C ILE A 125 -14.80 2.09 -1.88
N ASP A 126 -14.41 2.56 -3.06
CA ASP A 126 -14.49 1.82 -4.32
C ASP A 126 -13.42 0.74 -4.47
N GLY A 127 -12.51 0.61 -3.50
CA GLY A 127 -11.50 -0.45 -3.46
C GLY A 127 -10.09 -0.04 -3.85
N MET A 128 -9.82 1.24 -4.07
CA MET A 128 -8.46 1.71 -4.33
C MET A 128 -7.56 1.48 -3.12
N ARG A 129 -6.30 1.16 -3.36
CA ARG A 129 -5.24 1.19 -2.35
C ARG A 129 -4.25 2.30 -2.69
N THR A 130 -3.80 3.02 -1.66
CA THR A 130 -2.81 4.08 -1.84
C THR A 130 -1.43 3.50 -2.15
N LEU A 131 -0.50 4.34 -2.62
CA LEU A 131 0.90 3.92 -2.81
C LEU A 131 1.48 3.33 -1.53
N ARG A 132 1.22 3.96 -0.38
CA ARG A 132 1.69 3.48 0.93
C ARG A 132 1.10 2.11 1.24
N GLN A 133 -0.19 1.92 1.01
CA GLN A 133 -0.86 0.64 1.26
C GLN A 133 -0.33 -0.46 0.33
N ASP A 134 -0.16 -0.18 -0.94
CA ASP A 134 0.42 -1.14 -1.89
C ASP A 134 1.86 -1.51 -1.47
N GLY A 135 2.64 -0.51 -1.06
CA GLY A 135 3.99 -0.73 -0.56
C GLY A 135 4.02 -1.61 0.68
N ILE A 136 3.13 -1.37 1.63
CA ILE A 136 3.05 -2.18 2.87
C ILE A 136 2.72 -3.64 2.53
N GLU A 137 1.79 -3.91 1.62
CA GLU A 137 1.52 -5.28 1.21
C GLU A 137 2.75 -5.95 0.60
N LYS A 138 3.55 -5.21 -0.16
CA LYS A 138 4.82 -5.73 -0.70
C LYS A 138 5.88 -5.97 0.38
N VAL A 139 5.89 -5.16 1.43
CA VAL A 139 6.75 -5.42 2.61
C VAL A 139 6.33 -6.71 3.29
N LEU A 140 5.04 -6.92 3.51
CA LEU A 140 4.51 -8.12 4.14
C LEU A 140 4.76 -9.37 3.30
N ALA A 141 4.83 -9.21 1.99
CA ALA A 141 5.17 -10.30 1.06
C ALA A 141 6.69 -10.55 0.94
N GLY A 142 7.53 -9.73 1.58
CA GLY A 142 8.97 -9.88 1.53
C GLY A 142 9.63 -9.33 0.27
N ILE A 143 8.96 -8.46 -0.46
CA ILE A 143 9.47 -7.90 -1.73
C ILE A 143 10.36 -6.69 -1.48
N THR A 144 10.00 -5.82 -0.54
CA THR A 144 10.73 -4.60 -0.23
C THR A 144 10.72 -4.33 1.29
N SER A 145 11.30 -3.20 1.72
CA SER A 145 11.36 -2.81 3.12
C SER A 145 10.44 -1.64 3.43
N MET A 146 10.06 -1.48 4.70
CA MET A 146 9.30 -0.31 5.15
C MET A 146 10.08 0.98 4.93
N GLU A 147 11.40 0.95 5.08
CA GLU A 147 12.26 2.10 4.81
C GLU A 147 12.08 2.61 3.38
N GLU A 148 12.13 1.71 2.39
CA GLU A 148 11.91 2.05 0.99
C GLU A 148 10.51 2.62 0.75
N VAL A 149 9.50 2.00 1.33
CA VAL A 149 8.11 2.43 1.16
C VAL A 149 7.89 3.82 1.76
N ARG A 150 8.41 4.08 2.95
CA ARG A 150 8.29 5.39 3.60
C ARG A 150 9.04 6.49 2.85
N ALA A 151 10.18 6.15 2.24
CA ALA A 151 10.97 7.11 1.48
C ALA A 151 10.31 7.52 0.15
N THR A 152 9.45 6.68 -0.42
CA THR A 152 8.88 6.89 -1.75
C THR A 152 7.40 7.23 -1.75
N SER A 153 6.72 7.14 -0.61
CA SER A 153 5.27 7.36 -0.52
C SER A 153 4.93 8.27 0.66
N ASN A 154 3.96 9.14 0.46
CA ASN A 154 3.39 9.96 1.53
C ASN A 154 2.24 9.22 2.20
N VAL A 155 2.01 9.54 3.46
CA VAL A 155 0.90 8.99 4.22
C VAL A 155 -0.38 9.74 3.88
#